data_ac0bb0b345e05237beb8f8e9d565541d
#
_entry.id   ac0bb0b345e05237beb8f8e9d565541d
#
_cell.length_a   1.000
_cell.length_b   1.000
_cell.length_c   1.000
_cell.angle_alpha   90.00
_cell.angle_beta   90.00
_cell.angle_gamma   90.00
#
_symmetry.space_group_name_H-M   'P 1'
#
loop_
_entity.id
_entity.type
_entity.pdbx_description
1 polymer ?
#
loop_
_entity_poly.entity_id
_entity_poly.type
_entity_poly.pdbx_seq_one_letter_code
_entity_poly.pdbx_strand_id
1 'polypeptide(L)'
;MRKGLLVVFSVLPIGFAFCLSPLMAAESSLDLTSVIGYALKHNPNLRIAKKGIETEQFGIDAARSDLLPKVNFGSGVTRFRYPTPLTPIVIELPLTPNLDLPDFERTIYNASASFTLPLYKGGRIVRNLRIAQTRKALAEDNYAANVQDLIYNLTSTYHKILQLQKLLESNRAQVSELENHKRDVEAFLEAGTAPRLDLLKTEVELAHARDGMMAVKNNVEAAFSLLLELMGMDDASPPFSIADQPLSQAAYPSDQEALDTALARRPDFRAIARRKRIAEDRIRVAQGQWLPDISGTGQYIKRAGDSTTFKEDYYVGVNLTIPVFDGGLIRSQVNADRTELEKVKEEERAMRLSISRELKDARIAIDNASDRMSVAQAAIESAREALRVEHLRYVTGAGTTTDVIDAETALLRAETDSFQAAYDREIGLASLKKGMGILTVEQEVLK
;
A
#
# COMPACT_ATOMS: atom_id res chain seq x y z
N MET A 1 -27.17 -22.42 -64.50
CA MET A 1 -26.04 -22.73 -65.42
C MET A 1 -24.74 -22.22 -64.89
N ARG A 2 -23.70 -23.01 -64.91
CA ARG A 2 -22.28 -22.96 -64.53
C ARG A 2 -22.04 -23.49 -63.10
N LYS A 3 -21.77 -24.74 -62.92
CA LYS A 3 -20.56 -25.59 -63.04
C LYS A 3 -19.37 -24.81 -62.42
N GLY A 4 -18.81 -25.18 -61.31
CA GLY A 4 -18.17 -26.39 -60.93
C GLY A 4 -16.77 -26.01 -60.46
N LEU A 5 -16.18 -26.50 -59.61
CA LEU A 5 -14.89 -27.20 -59.55
C LEU A 5 -14.49 -27.49 -58.11
N LEU A 6 -14.67 -28.72 -57.72
CA LEU A 6 -14.09 -29.29 -56.49
C LEU A 6 -12.60 -29.52 -56.77
N VAL A 7 -11.73 -28.91 -56.01
CA VAL A 7 -10.31 -29.29 -55.91
C VAL A 7 -10.07 -29.91 -54.54
N VAL A 8 -9.90 -31.24 -54.58
CA VAL A 8 -9.48 -32.03 -53.42
C VAL A 8 -7.97 -31.85 -53.25
N PHE A 9 -7.53 -31.18 -52.18
CA PHE A 9 -6.13 -31.21 -51.76
C PHE A 9 -5.97 -32.27 -50.65
N SER A 10 -5.33 -33.37 -50.99
CA SER A 10 -4.82 -34.36 -50.06
C SER A 10 -3.61 -33.80 -49.35
N VAL A 11 -3.73 -33.60 -48.02
CA VAL A 11 -2.60 -33.22 -47.17
C VAL A 11 -2.23 -34.43 -46.30
N LEU A 12 -1.05 -34.99 -46.56
CA LEU A 12 -0.38 -35.97 -45.70
C LEU A 12 -0.10 -35.36 -44.33
N PRO A 13 -0.30 -36.07 -43.23
CA PRO A 13 0.18 -35.64 -41.91
C PRO A 13 1.66 -35.99 -41.76
N ILE A 14 2.53 -34.97 -41.78
CA ILE A 14 3.91 -35.08 -41.31
C ILE A 14 3.83 -35.07 -39.79
N GLY A 15 4.03 -36.24 -39.19
CA GLY A 15 4.16 -36.39 -37.74
C GLY A 15 5.45 -35.71 -37.23
N PHE A 16 5.31 -34.53 -36.68
CA PHE A 16 6.38 -33.91 -35.89
C PHE A 16 6.31 -34.48 -34.46
N ALA A 17 7.15 -35.47 -34.21
CA ALA A 17 7.40 -35.93 -32.85
C ALA A 17 8.09 -34.79 -32.05
N PHE A 18 7.30 -34.01 -31.31
CA PHE A 18 7.83 -33.08 -30.33
C PHE A 18 8.39 -33.91 -29.15
N CYS A 19 9.70 -34.13 -29.14
CA CYS A 19 10.41 -34.55 -27.95
C CYS A 19 10.24 -33.45 -26.90
N LEU A 20 9.27 -33.62 -26.01
CA LEU A 20 9.21 -32.90 -24.77
C LEU A 20 10.38 -33.41 -23.89
N SER A 21 11.55 -32.80 -24.05
CA SER A 21 12.55 -32.84 -22.99
C SER A 21 11.92 -32.18 -21.76
N PRO A 22 11.90 -32.82 -20.58
CA PRO A 22 11.55 -32.11 -19.35
C PRO A 22 12.63 -31.04 -19.15
N LEU A 23 12.25 -29.79 -19.40
CA LEU A 23 13.03 -28.65 -18.98
C LEU A 23 13.06 -28.75 -17.43
N MET A 24 14.14 -29.29 -16.88
CA MET A 24 14.43 -29.14 -15.46
C MET A 24 14.43 -27.63 -15.22
N ALA A 25 13.37 -27.14 -14.60
CA ALA A 25 13.31 -25.80 -14.08
C ALA A 25 14.50 -25.70 -13.10
N ALA A 26 15.57 -25.06 -13.53
CA ALA A 26 16.62 -24.65 -12.61
C ALA A 26 15.91 -23.85 -11.52
N GLU A 27 16.02 -24.31 -10.26
CA GLU A 27 15.56 -23.54 -9.11
C GLU A 27 16.27 -22.20 -9.17
N SER A 28 15.58 -21.21 -9.72
CA SER A 28 16.13 -19.86 -9.79
C SER A 28 16.14 -19.29 -8.37
N SER A 29 17.34 -19.17 -7.80
CA SER A 29 17.48 -18.45 -6.53
C SER A 29 17.25 -16.96 -6.79
N LEU A 30 16.25 -16.38 -6.12
CA LEU A 30 15.96 -14.95 -6.20
C LEU A 30 16.71 -14.19 -5.10
N ASP A 31 17.43 -13.15 -5.50
CA ASP A 31 17.96 -12.17 -4.57
C ASP A 31 16.89 -11.16 -4.14
N LEU A 32 17.17 -10.42 -3.07
CA LEU A 32 16.24 -9.43 -2.51
C LEU A 32 15.82 -8.38 -3.55
N THR A 33 16.75 -7.97 -4.42
CA THR A 33 16.51 -6.95 -5.44
C THR A 33 15.49 -7.41 -6.47
N SER A 34 15.61 -8.67 -6.92
CA SER A 34 14.64 -9.29 -7.84
C SER A 34 13.26 -9.45 -7.22
N VAL A 35 13.19 -9.87 -5.94
CA VAL A 35 11.94 -10.00 -5.18
C VAL A 35 11.25 -8.64 -5.09
N ILE A 36 11.97 -7.58 -4.71
CA ILE A 36 11.42 -6.22 -4.65
C ILE A 36 10.97 -5.75 -6.03
N GLY A 37 11.80 -5.95 -7.07
CA GLY A 37 11.47 -5.55 -8.44
C GLY A 37 10.19 -6.21 -8.97
N TYR A 38 9.99 -7.48 -8.65
CA TYR A 38 8.76 -8.21 -9.00
C TYR A 38 7.55 -7.66 -8.24
N ALA A 39 7.67 -7.51 -6.91
CA ALA A 39 6.58 -7.03 -6.07
C ALA A 39 6.08 -5.64 -6.45
N LEU A 40 6.99 -4.71 -6.79
CA LEU A 40 6.63 -3.35 -7.23
C LEU A 40 5.75 -3.33 -8.49
N LYS A 41 5.88 -4.35 -9.36
CA LYS A 41 5.09 -4.49 -10.59
C LYS A 41 3.76 -5.21 -10.36
N HIS A 42 3.70 -6.15 -9.41
CA HIS A 42 2.60 -7.10 -9.29
C HIS A 42 1.76 -6.95 -8.03
N ASN A 43 2.27 -6.29 -6.96
CA ASN A 43 1.56 -6.15 -5.71
C ASN A 43 0.21 -5.43 -5.89
N PRO A 44 -0.92 -6.04 -5.47
CA PRO A 44 -2.26 -5.46 -5.63
C PRO A 44 -2.44 -4.14 -4.87
N ASN A 45 -1.88 -4.00 -3.67
CA ASN A 45 -2.03 -2.81 -2.84
C ASN A 45 -1.37 -1.58 -3.50
N LEU A 46 -0.22 -1.76 -4.17
CA LEU A 46 0.40 -0.68 -4.94
C LEU A 46 -0.45 -0.32 -6.18
N ARG A 47 -1.06 -1.30 -6.84
CA ARG A 47 -2.00 -1.03 -7.95
C ARG A 47 -3.21 -0.24 -7.48
N ILE A 48 -3.78 -0.58 -6.31
CA ILE A 48 -4.88 0.16 -5.68
C ILE A 48 -4.45 1.61 -5.42
N ALA A 49 -3.28 1.82 -4.80
CA ALA A 49 -2.77 3.15 -4.52
C ALA A 49 -2.52 3.96 -5.81
N LYS A 50 -2.01 3.31 -6.87
CA LYS A 50 -1.85 3.94 -8.19
C LYS A 50 -3.18 4.34 -8.82
N LYS A 51 -4.22 3.51 -8.70
CA LYS A 51 -5.58 3.86 -9.13
C LYS A 51 -6.16 5.00 -8.31
N GLY A 52 -5.78 5.14 -7.04
CA GLY A 52 -6.10 6.31 -6.23
C GLY A 52 -5.57 7.63 -6.84
N ILE A 53 -4.35 7.63 -7.38
CA ILE A 53 -3.80 8.80 -8.08
C ILE A 53 -4.61 9.14 -9.34
N GLU A 54 -5.03 8.12 -10.12
CA GLU A 54 -5.87 8.31 -11.30
C GLU A 54 -7.25 8.88 -10.90
N THR A 55 -7.82 8.42 -9.78
CA THR A 55 -9.09 8.97 -9.24
C THR A 55 -8.95 10.46 -8.91
N GLU A 56 -7.87 10.88 -8.27
CA GLU A 56 -7.61 12.29 -7.97
C GLU A 56 -7.34 13.10 -9.24
N GLN A 57 -6.83 12.50 -10.32
CA GLN A 57 -6.72 13.18 -11.61
C GLN A 57 -8.10 13.53 -12.17
N PHE A 58 -9.07 12.61 -12.12
CA PHE A 58 -10.45 12.91 -12.50
C PHE A 58 -11.10 13.94 -11.57
N GLY A 59 -10.68 13.99 -10.29
CA GLY A 59 -11.04 15.05 -9.36
C GLY A 59 -10.60 16.44 -9.82
N ILE A 60 -9.40 16.54 -10.43
CA ILE A 60 -8.91 17.78 -11.05
C ILE A 60 -9.77 18.16 -12.26
N ASP A 61 -10.10 17.18 -13.10
CA ASP A 61 -10.91 17.43 -14.30
C ASP A 61 -12.35 17.86 -13.93
N ALA A 62 -12.91 17.27 -12.88
CA ALA A 62 -14.18 17.70 -12.30
C ALA A 62 -14.11 19.15 -11.78
N ALA A 63 -13.05 19.50 -11.02
CA ALA A 63 -12.87 20.86 -10.53
C ALA A 63 -12.62 21.88 -11.68
N ARG A 64 -12.01 21.46 -12.78
CA ARG A 64 -11.88 22.30 -14.01
C ARG A 64 -13.22 22.52 -14.68
N SER A 65 -14.10 21.53 -14.67
CA SER A 65 -15.42 21.65 -15.27
C SER A 65 -16.28 22.75 -14.62
N ASP A 66 -15.96 23.13 -13.37
CA ASP A 66 -16.64 24.23 -12.70
C ASP A 66 -16.23 25.63 -13.23
N LEU A 67 -15.20 25.71 -14.07
CA LEU A 67 -14.83 26.93 -14.81
C LEU A 67 -15.55 27.05 -16.15
N LEU A 68 -16.18 25.96 -16.63
CA LEU A 68 -16.78 25.88 -17.96
C LEU A 68 -18.29 26.12 -17.90
N PRO A 69 -18.90 26.58 -19.02
CA PRO A 69 -20.33 26.71 -19.11
C PRO A 69 -21.00 25.33 -18.97
N LYS A 70 -22.06 25.27 -18.17
CA LYS A 70 -22.91 24.08 -18.06
C LYS A 70 -24.14 24.29 -18.89
N VAL A 71 -24.42 23.38 -19.84
CA VAL A 71 -25.57 23.40 -20.72
C VAL A 71 -26.50 22.26 -20.32
N ASN A 72 -27.75 22.56 -20.08
CA ASN A 72 -28.79 21.60 -19.74
C ASN A 72 -29.94 21.67 -20.73
N PHE A 73 -30.49 20.53 -21.09
CA PHE A 73 -31.76 20.42 -21.82
C PHE A 73 -32.79 19.80 -20.88
N GLY A 74 -33.97 20.41 -20.86
CA GLY A 74 -35.10 19.93 -20.07
C GLY A 74 -36.37 19.93 -20.90
N SER A 75 -37.22 18.95 -20.70
CA SER A 75 -38.58 18.92 -21.25
C SER A 75 -39.57 18.47 -20.19
N GLY A 76 -40.79 18.95 -20.27
CA GLY A 76 -41.81 18.59 -19.30
C GLY A 76 -43.23 18.88 -19.83
N VAL A 77 -44.21 18.26 -19.17
CA VAL A 77 -45.61 18.50 -19.36
C VAL A 77 -46.21 18.85 -18.01
N THR A 78 -46.90 19.99 -17.94
CA THR A 78 -47.52 20.46 -16.70
C THR A 78 -49.00 20.76 -16.95
N ARG A 79 -49.89 20.18 -16.16
CA ARG A 79 -51.32 20.49 -16.19
C ARG A 79 -51.67 21.36 -15.00
N PHE A 80 -52.22 22.54 -15.33
CA PHE A 80 -52.64 23.53 -14.35
C PHE A 80 -54.13 23.39 -14.06
N ARG A 81 -54.56 23.77 -12.86
CA ARG A 81 -55.98 23.83 -12.50
C ARG A 81 -56.74 24.90 -13.31
N TYR A 82 -56.05 26.03 -13.53
CA TYR A 82 -56.61 27.15 -14.29
C TYR A 82 -55.79 27.36 -15.57
N PRO A 83 -56.43 27.92 -16.65
CA PRO A 83 -55.66 28.29 -17.83
C PRO A 83 -54.53 29.25 -17.47
N THR A 84 -53.33 28.97 -17.96
CA THR A 84 -52.10 29.72 -17.68
C THR A 84 -51.53 30.23 -19.00
N PRO A 85 -51.03 31.48 -19.08
CA PRO A 85 -50.50 32.03 -20.33
C PRO A 85 -49.26 31.29 -20.79
N LEU A 86 -49.15 31.03 -22.11
CA LEU A 86 -47.98 30.37 -22.71
C LEU A 86 -46.74 31.27 -22.79
N THR A 87 -46.95 32.60 -22.90
CA THR A 87 -45.89 33.63 -22.93
C THR A 87 -46.21 34.71 -21.91
N PRO A 88 -45.22 35.52 -21.47
CA PRO A 88 -45.44 36.65 -20.59
C PRO A 88 -46.49 37.62 -21.16
N ILE A 89 -47.30 38.19 -20.29
CA ILE A 89 -48.28 39.23 -20.68
C ILE A 89 -47.51 40.54 -20.80
N VAL A 90 -47.47 41.12 -22.01
CA VAL A 90 -46.87 42.42 -22.28
C VAL A 90 -47.98 43.47 -22.44
N ILE A 91 -47.96 44.47 -21.58
CA ILE A 91 -48.92 45.62 -21.66
C ILE A 91 -48.13 46.82 -22.12
N GLU A 92 -48.37 47.27 -23.36
CA GLU A 92 -47.79 48.47 -23.89
C GLU A 92 -48.66 49.69 -23.54
N LEU A 93 -48.06 50.76 -23.04
CA LEU A 93 -48.75 52.03 -22.75
C LEU A 93 -48.41 53.07 -23.81
N PRO A 94 -49.42 53.85 -24.33
CA PRO A 94 -50.80 53.90 -23.89
C PRO A 94 -51.60 52.68 -24.32
N LEU A 95 -52.58 52.22 -23.49
CA LEU A 95 -53.47 51.08 -23.76
C LEU A 95 -54.07 51.23 -25.16
N THR A 96 -53.65 50.40 -26.10
CA THR A 96 -54.24 50.32 -27.43
C THR A 96 -55.53 49.48 -27.39
N PRO A 97 -56.53 49.72 -28.25
CA PRO A 97 -57.79 48.96 -28.25
C PRO A 97 -57.64 47.47 -28.55
N ASN A 98 -56.50 47.08 -29.12
CA ASN A 98 -56.13 45.68 -29.42
C ASN A 98 -55.05 45.22 -28.46
N LEU A 99 -55.39 44.74 -27.26
CA LEU A 99 -54.55 44.06 -26.34
C LEU A 99 -54.26 42.66 -26.88
N ASP A 100 -53.05 42.39 -27.33
CA ASP A 100 -52.64 41.07 -27.78
C ASP A 100 -52.37 40.18 -26.51
N LEU A 101 -53.37 39.42 -26.12
CA LEU A 101 -53.26 38.50 -24.98
C LEU A 101 -52.60 37.20 -25.41
N PRO A 102 -51.73 36.66 -24.60
CA PRO A 102 -51.12 35.36 -24.89
C PRO A 102 -52.17 34.24 -24.85
N ASP A 103 -51.92 33.15 -25.57
CA ASP A 103 -52.76 31.95 -25.49
C ASP A 103 -52.71 31.38 -24.05
N PHE A 104 -53.89 31.04 -23.53
CA PHE A 104 -54.07 30.47 -22.21
C PHE A 104 -54.42 28.99 -22.32
N GLU A 105 -53.60 28.15 -21.73
CA GLU A 105 -53.75 26.69 -21.79
C GLU A 105 -53.71 26.06 -20.39
N ARG A 106 -54.39 24.93 -20.24
CA ARG A 106 -54.31 24.13 -18.99
C ARG A 106 -53.18 23.14 -18.99
N THR A 107 -52.89 22.56 -20.15
CA THR A 107 -51.77 21.65 -20.33
C THR A 107 -50.69 22.38 -21.10
N ILE A 108 -49.51 22.53 -20.48
CA ILE A 108 -48.35 23.18 -21.11
C ILE A 108 -47.25 22.14 -21.30
N TYR A 109 -46.87 21.96 -22.55
CA TYR A 109 -45.67 21.21 -22.96
C TYR A 109 -44.51 22.21 -23.07
N ASN A 110 -43.40 21.91 -22.42
CA ASN A 110 -42.21 22.75 -22.47
C ASN A 110 -40.99 21.96 -22.89
N ALA A 111 -40.15 22.59 -23.66
CA ALA A 111 -38.78 22.15 -23.96
C ALA A 111 -37.86 23.35 -23.81
N SER A 112 -36.78 23.19 -23.06
CA SER A 112 -35.83 24.29 -22.78
C SER A 112 -34.40 23.85 -22.89
N ALA A 113 -33.54 24.72 -23.40
CA ALA A 113 -32.11 24.63 -23.29
C ALA A 113 -31.59 25.81 -22.45
N SER A 114 -30.86 25.53 -21.41
CA SER A 114 -30.27 26.56 -20.54
C SER A 114 -28.76 26.41 -20.43
N PHE A 115 -28.08 27.54 -20.33
CA PHE A 115 -26.65 27.55 -19.99
C PHE A 115 -26.40 28.40 -18.75
N THR A 116 -25.40 28.01 -18.00
CA THR A 116 -24.89 28.80 -16.86
C THR A 116 -23.37 28.82 -16.94
N LEU A 117 -22.80 30.01 -16.96
CA LEU A 117 -21.34 30.26 -16.97
C LEU A 117 -20.95 30.99 -15.68
N PRO A 118 -20.16 30.38 -14.78
CA PRO A 118 -19.64 31.09 -13.62
C PRO A 118 -18.56 32.09 -14.08
N LEU A 119 -18.81 33.38 -13.91
CA LEU A 119 -17.87 34.44 -14.24
C LEU A 119 -16.94 34.75 -13.06
N TYR A 120 -17.52 34.80 -11.85
CA TYR A 120 -16.79 35.00 -10.61
C TYR A 120 -17.55 34.35 -9.46
N LYS A 121 -16.86 33.61 -8.63
CA LYS A 121 -17.39 32.90 -7.45
C LYS A 121 -16.56 33.18 -6.19
N GLY A 122 -16.18 34.43 -5.96
CA GLY A 122 -15.36 34.77 -4.78
C GLY A 122 -13.99 34.08 -4.76
N GLY A 123 -13.46 33.69 -5.92
CA GLY A 123 -12.21 32.93 -6.03
C GLY A 123 -12.29 31.46 -5.62
N ARG A 124 -13.48 30.97 -5.22
CA ARG A 124 -13.71 29.61 -4.72
C ARG A 124 -13.38 28.54 -5.76
N ILE A 125 -13.77 28.72 -7.02
CA ILE A 125 -13.52 27.73 -8.10
C ILE A 125 -12.02 27.50 -8.29
N VAL A 126 -11.24 28.59 -8.38
CA VAL A 126 -9.78 28.49 -8.52
C VAL A 126 -9.13 27.84 -7.31
N ARG A 127 -9.65 28.10 -6.09
CA ARG A 127 -9.15 27.46 -4.87
C ARG A 127 -9.52 25.98 -4.82
N ASN A 128 -10.74 25.60 -5.22
CA ASN A 128 -11.15 24.21 -5.30
C ASN A 128 -10.29 23.44 -6.32
N LEU A 129 -9.97 24.04 -7.47
CA LEU A 129 -9.03 23.43 -8.43
C LEU A 129 -7.64 23.22 -7.80
N ARG A 130 -7.14 24.19 -7.03
CA ARG A 130 -5.85 24.06 -6.32
C ARG A 130 -5.92 22.96 -5.26
N ILE A 131 -7.02 22.85 -4.52
CA ILE A 131 -7.26 21.76 -3.56
C ILE A 131 -7.22 20.41 -4.28
N ALA A 132 -7.90 20.26 -5.43
CA ALA A 132 -7.89 19.04 -6.22
C ALA A 132 -6.47 18.67 -6.70
N GLN A 133 -5.70 19.64 -7.19
CA GLN A 133 -4.29 19.44 -7.57
C GLN A 133 -3.42 19.01 -6.37
N THR A 134 -3.65 19.63 -5.20
CA THR A 134 -2.91 19.26 -3.98
C THR A 134 -3.31 17.88 -3.47
N ARG A 135 -4.59 17.46 -3.65
CA ARG A 135 -5.04 16.09 -3.33
C ARG A 135 -4.37 15.05 -4.20
N LYS A 136 -4.19 15.32 -5.50
CA LYS A 136 -3.41 14.42 -6.36
C LYS A 136 -1.96 14.29 -5.87
N ALA A 137 -1.30 15.42 -5.56
CA ALA A 137 0.06 15.39 -5.00
C ALA A 137 0.12 14.66 -3.63
N LEU A 138 -0.93 14.76 -2.81
CA LEU A 138 -1.08 13.98 -1.58
C LEU A 138 -1.18 12.46 -1.86
N ALA A 139 -1.96 12.07 -2.87
CA ALA A 139 -2.08 10.67 -3.28
C ALA A 139 -0.75 10.12 -3.82
N GLU A 140 0.04 10.93 -4.54
CA GLU A 140 1.38 10.59 -5.01
C GLU A 140 2.36 10.39 -3.83
N ASP A 141 2.34 11.28 -2.83
CA ASP A 141 3.15 11.13 -1.61
C ASP A 141 2.73 9.88 -0.80
N ASN A 142 1.43 9.57 -0.69
CA ASN A 142 0.92 8.35 -0.06
C ASN A 142 1.34 7.09 -0.82
N TYR A 143 1.32 7.11 -2.16
CA TYR A 143 1.83 6.02 -2.98
C TYR A 143 3.32 5.77 -2.71
N ALA A 144 4.12 6.82 -2.63
CA ALA A 144 5.54 6.71 -2.31
C ALA A 144 5.79 6.14 -0.90
N ALA A 145 4.93 6.47 0.08
CA ALA A 145 4.98 5.87 1.41
C ALA A 145 4.66 4.37 1.36
N ASN A 146 3.60 3.97 0.64
CA ASN A 146 3.23 2.56 0.47
C ASN A 146 4.34 1.75 -0.24
N VAL A 147 5.07 2.36 -1.19
CA VAL A 147 6.24 1.73 -1.82
C VAL A 147 7.32 1.44 -0.77
N GLN A 148 7.66 2.41 0.09
CA GLN A 148 8.66 2.21 1.15
C GLN A 148 8.21 1.16 2.17
N ASP A 149 6.93 1.14 2.54
CA ASP A 149 6.36 0.13 3.42
C ASP A 149 6.47 -1.27 2.82
N LEU A 150 6.15 -1.42 1.53
CA LEU A 150 6.26 -2.70 0.84
C LEU A 150 7.72 -3.17 0.77
N ILE A 151 8.67 -2.29 0.41
CA ILE A 151 10.10 -2.63 0.35
C ILE A 151 10.59 -3.08 1.73
N TYR A 152 10.19 -2.38 2.80
CA TYR A 152 10.56 -2.76 4.16
C TYR A 152 9.98 -4.12 4.55
N ASN A 153 8.71 -4.37 4.28
CA ASN A 153 8.05 -5.63 4.59
C ASN A 153 8.69 -6.80 3.83
N LEU A 154 8.99 -6.61 2.54
CA LEU A 154 9.71 -7.60 1.73
C LEU A 154 11.12 -7.88 2.29
N THR A 155 11.87 -6.84 2.61
CA THR A 155 13.22 -6.95 3.18
C THR A 155 13.20 -7.69 4.53
N SER A 156 12.27 -7.31 5.40
CA SER A 156 12.11 -7.94 6.72
C SER A 156 11.71 -9.41 6.59
N THR A 157 10.75 -9.73 5.72
CA THR A 157 10.30 -11.11 5.49
C THR A 157 11.39 -11.95 4.85
N TYR A 158 12.14 -11.40 3.88
CA TYR A 158 13.26 -12.06 3.23
C TYR A 158 14.35 -12.46 4.25
N HIS A 159 14.80 -11.53 5.08
CA HIS A 159 15.76 -11.83 6.13
C HIS A 159 15.23 -12.79 7.19
N LYS A 160 13.93 -12.72 7.50
CA LYS A 160 13.28 -13.68 8.40
C LYS A 160 13.30 -15.10 7.84
N ILE A 161 13.09 -15.29 6.54
CA ILE A 161 13.18 -16.60 5.89
C ILE A 161 14.63 -17.12 5.96
N LEU A 162 15.63 -16.29 5.64
CA LEU A 162 17.03 -16.68 5.75
C LEU A 162 17.38 -17.11 7.19
N GLN A 163 16.95 -16.35 8.19
CA GLN A 163 17.09 -16.70 9.60
C GLN A 163 16.51 -18.10 9.90
N LEU A 164 15.25 -18.33 9.48
CA LEU A 164 14.55 -19.58 9.72
C LEU A 164 15.19 -20.76 8.98
N GLN A 165 15.73 -20.54 7.78
CA GLN A 165 16.48 -21.57 7.04
C GLN A 165 17.77 -21.97 7.77
N LYS A 166 18.53 -21.00 8.31
CA LYS A 166 19.71 -21.29 9.14
C LYS A 166 19.34 -22.02 10.42
N LEU A 167 18.26 -21.61 11.07
CA LEU A 167 17.75 -22.32 12.26
C LEU A 167 17.29 -23.75 11.92
N LEU A 168 16.65 -23.96 10.76
CA LEU A 168 16.29 -25.29 10.31
C LEU A 168 17.50 -26.18 10.06
N GLU A 169 18.58 -25.62 9.52
CA GLU A 169 19.86 -26.31 9.32
C GLU A 169 20.46 -26.76 10.66
N SER A 170 20.52 -25.88 11.68
CA SER A 170 20.99 -26.22 13.02
C SER A 170 20.11 -27.27 13.72
N ASN A 171 18.77 -27.16 13.59
CA ASN A 171 17.87 -28.18 14.15
C ASN A 171 18.06 -29.55 13.48
N ARG A 172 18.31 -29.60 12.16
CA ARG A 172 18.64 -30.87 11.46
C ARG A 172 19.95 -31.45 11.95
N ALA A 173 20.97 -30.62 12.17
CA ALA A 173 22.24 -31.06 12.72
C ALA A 173 22.04 -31.65 14.13
N GLN A 174 21.28 -30.97 15.00
CA GLN A 174 20.96 -31.48 16.35
C GLN A 174 20.26 -32.83 16.31
N VAL A 175 19.24 -33.00 15.45
CA VAL A 175 18.53 -34.30 15.30
C VAL A 175 19.54 -35.40 14.88
N SER A 176 20.46 -35.09 13.93
CA SER A 176 21.47 -36.04 13.49
C SER A 176 22.44 -36.42 14.59
N GLU A 177 22.90 -35.45 15.40
CA GLU A 177 23.79 -35.71 16.55
C GLU A 177 23.10 -36.54 17.63
N LEU A 178 21.85 -36.25 17.96
CA LEU A 178 21.06 -37.04 18.91
C LEU A 178 20.78 -38.48 18.39
N GLU A 179 20.61 -38.68 17.08
CA GLU A 179 20.54 -39.99 16.44
C GLU A 179 21.85 -40.76 16.54
N ASN A 180 22.99 -40.08 16.40
CA ASN A 180 24.30 -40.67 16.62
C ASN A 180 24.49 -41.04 18.09
N HIS A 181 24.22 -40.10 19.00
CA HIS A 181 24.31 -40.32 20.44
C HIS A 181 23.40 -41.49 20.89
N LYS A 182 22.19 -41.60 20.35
CA LYS A 182 21.30 -42.77 20.63
C LYS A 182 21.97 -44.09 20.26
N ARG A 183 22.62 -44.16 19.10
CA ARG A 183 23.34 -45.39 18.66
C ARG A 183 24.50 -45.73 19.61
N ASP A 184 25.22 -44.75 20.11
CA ASP A 184 26.28 -44.97 21.09
C ASP A 184 25.70 -45.49 22.41
N VAL A 185 24.62 -44.91 22.91
CA VAL A 185 23.92 -45.34 24.11
C VAL A 185 23.37 -46.78 23.97
N GLU A 186 22.79 -47.14 22.81
CA GLU A 186 22.32 -48.48 22.50
C GLU A 186 23.48 -49.52 22.55
N ALA A 187 24.61 -49.19 21.92
CA ALA A 187 25.79 -50.04 21.94
C ALA A 187 26.35 -50.23 23.37
N PHE A 188 26.42 -49.19 24.19
CA PHE A 188 26.87 -49.27 25.58
C PHE A 188 25.86 -50.01 26.46
N LEU A 189 24.56 -49.94 26.22
CA LEU A 189 23.52 -50.71 26.90
C LEU A 189 23.65 -52.19 26.60
N GLU A 190 23.86 -52.57 25.33
CA GLU A 190 24.11 -53.97 24.92
C GLU A 190 25.37 -54.53 25.54
N ALA A 191 26.42 -53.71 25.68
CA ALA A 191 27.63 -54.06 26.38
C ALA A 191 27.51 -54.11 27.92
N GLY A 192 26.34 -53.70 28.46
CA GLY A 192 26.10 -53.66 29.90
C GLY A 192 26.76 -52.51 30.64
N THR A 193 27.29 -51.52 29.94
CA THR A 193 28.05 -50.38 30.52
C THR A 193 27.20 -49.12 30.69
N ALA A 194 26.02 -49.01 30.03
CA ALA A 194 25.10 -47.90 30.22
C ALA A 194 23.74 -48.37 30.81
N PRO A 195 23.09 -47.57 31.65
CA PRO A 195 21.77 -47.90 32.17
C PRO A 195 20.68 -47.64 31.11
N ARG A 196 19.57 -48.43 31.14
CA ARG A 196 18.41 -48.25 30.29
C ARG A 196 17.81 -46.82 30.37
N LEU A 197 17.97 -46.15 31.51
CA LEU A 197 17.51 -44.77 31.71
C LEU A 197 18.14 -43.78 30.71
N ASP A 198 19.40 -43.97 30.34
CA ASP A 198 20.09 -43.10 29.39
C ASP A 198 19.48 -43.21 27.99
N LEU A 199 19.13 -44.44 27.56
CA LEU A 199 18.41 -44.63 26.30
C LEU A 199 17.05 -43.93 26.31
N LEU A 200 16.27 -44.07 27.38
CA LEU A 200 14.96 -43.45 27.51
C LEU A 200 15.05 -41.92 27.50
N LYS A 201 16.07 -41.31 28.14
CA LYS A 201 16.33 -39.88 28.12
C LYS A 201 16.67 -39.40 26.71
N THR A 202 17.55 -40.11 26.02
CA THR A 202 17.96 -39.76 24.65
C THR A 202 16.79 -39.87 23.67
N GLU A 203 15.92 -40.88 23.83
CA GLU A 203 14.72 -41.02 23.00
C GLU A 203 13.73 -39.85 23.19
N VAL A 204 13.54 -39.38 24.42
CA VAL A 204 12.68 -38.23 24.73
C VAL A 204 13.24 -36.98 24.10
N GLU A 205 14.55 -36.74 24.25
CA GLU A 205 15.20 -35.55 23.68
C GLU A 205 15.20 -35.56 22.16
N LEU A 206 15.44 -36.72 21.52
CA LEU A 206 15.32 -36.90 20.09
C LEU A 206 13.89 -36.58 19.58
N ALA A 207 12.86 -36.99 20.34
CA ALA A 207 11.49 -36.67 20.01
C ALA A 207 11.23 -35.16 20.09
N HIS A 208 11.74 -34.47 21.12
CA HIS A 208 11.66 -33.03 21.26
C HIS A 208 12.41 -32.29 20.14
N ALA A 209 13.63 -32.74 19.78
CA ALA A 209 14.41 -32.15 18.69
C ALA A 209 13.69 -32.28 17.33
N ARG A 210 13.07 -33.43 17.06
CA ARG A 210 12.27 -33.65 15.85
C ARG A 210 11.02 -32.76 15.80
N ASP A 211 10.34 -32.57 16.92
CA ASP A 211 9.19 -31.67 17.03
C ASP A 211 9.63 -30.21 16.77
N GLY A 212 10.72 -29.76 17.41
CA GLY A 212 11.32 -28.45 17.17
C GLY A 212 11.69 -28.22 15.71
N MET A 213 12.32 -29.21 15.06
CA MET A 213 12.64 -29.16 13.63
C MET A 213 11.39 -29.01 12.74
N MET A 214 10.31 -29.76 13.05
CA MET A 214 9.06 -29.63 12.31
C MET A 214 8.41 -28.27 12.51
N ALA A 215 8.43 -27.73 13.73
CA ALA A 215 7.91 -26.38 14.00
C ALA A 215 8.67 -25.30 13.21
N VAL A 216 10.00 -25.38 13.17
CA VAL A 216 10.81 -24.43 12.37
C VAL A 216 10.53 -24.59 10.88
N LYS A 217 10.39 -25.83 10.37
CA LYS A 217 10.02 -26.08 8.97
C LYS A 217 8.67 -25.41 8.61
N ASN A 218 7.66 -25.56 9.45
CA ASN A 218 6.36 -24.95 9.25
C ASN A 218 6.44 -23.41 9.28
N ASN A 219 7.31 -22.84 10.14
CA ASN A 219 7.56 -21.40 10.18
C ASN A 219 8.22 -20.89 8.89
N VAL A 220 9.13 -21.67 8.28
CA VAL A 220 9.70 -21.36 6.97
C VAL A 220 8.60 -21.29 5.90
N GLU A 221 7.73 -22.30 5.85
CA GLU A 221 6.63 -22.34 4.88
C GLU A 221 5.66 -21.16 5.07
N ALA A 222 5.31 -20.81 6.32
CA ALA A 222 4.47 -19.66 6.62
C ALA A 222 5.11 -18.33 6.20
N ALA A 223 6.43 -18.17 6.43
CA ALA A 223 7.16 -16.97 6.01
C ALA A 223 7.27 -16.86 4.48
N PHE A 224 7.41 -17.97 3.76
CA PHE A 224 7.34 -18.00 2.30
C PHE A 224 5.96 -17.60 1.79
N SER A 225 4.87 -18.10 2.40
CA SER A 225 3.51 -17.70 2.04
C SER A 225 3.28 -16.20 2.18
N LEU A 226 3.79 -15.59 3.27
CA LEU A 226 3.77 -14.14 3.44
C LEU A 226 4.57 -13.41 2.36
N LEU A 227 5.74 -13.94 1.98
CA LEU A 227 6.54 -13.34 0.90
C LEU A 227 5.79 -13.36 -0.43
N LEU A 228 5.13 -14.48 -0.78
CA LEU A 228 4.32 -14.61 -1.99
C LEU A 228 3.16 -13.61 -2.00
N GLU A 229 2.44 -13.45 -0.88
CA GLU A 229 1.39 -12.44 -0.72
C GLU A 229 1.93 -11.02 -0.97
N LEU A 230 3.06 -10.67 -0.35
CA LEU A 230 3.70 -9.37 -0.55
C LEU A 230 4.16 -9.16 -1.99
N MET A 231 4.59 -10.21 -2.67
CA MET A 231 4.93 -10.18 -4.09
C MET A 231 3.69 -10.08 -5.00
N GLY A 232 2.50 -10.42 -4.50
CA GLY A 232 1.27 -10.49 -5.29
C GLY A 232 1.21 -11.73 -6.18
N MET A 233 1.74 -12.86 -5.69
CA MET A 233 1.69 -14.16 -6.36
C MET A 233 0.57 -15.02 -5.75
N ASP A 234 -0.18 -15.70 -6.61
CA ASP A 234 -1.29 -16.58 -6.20
C ASP A 234 -0.86 -18.03 -5.97
N ASP A 235 0.40 -18.38 -6.26
CA ASP A 235 0.90 -19.75 -6.17
C ASP A 235 1.17 -20.18 -4.72
N ALA A 236 0.61 -21.32 -4.35
CA ALA A 236 0.79 -21.90 -3.03
C ALA A 236 2.19 -22.54 -2.81
N SER A 237 2.96 -22.76 -3.88
CA SER A 237 4.31 -23.31 -3.81
C SER A 237 5.31 -22.31 -4.36
N PRO A 238 6.35 -21.95 -3.62
CA PRO A 238 7.37 -21.03 -4.13
C PRO A 238 8.11 -21.70 -5.32
N PRO A 239 8.08 -21.08 -6.50
CA PRO A 239 8.78 -21.62 -7.68
C PRO A 239 10.30 -21.34 -7.64
N PHE A 240 10.81 -20.82 -6.50
CA PHE A 240 12.20 -20.37 -6.36
C PHE A 240 12.73 -20.59 -4.94
N SER A 241 14.03 -20.68 -4.82
CA SER A 241 14.76 -20.56 -3.55
C SER A 241 15.18 -19.11 -3.31
N ILE A 242 15.48 -18.79 -2.05
CA ILE A 242 16.01 -17.48 -1.67
C ILE A 242 17.54 -17.57 -1.62
N ALA A 243 18.22 -16.61 -2.26
CA ALA A 243 19.67 -16.51 -2.23
C ALA A 243 20.14 -15.98 -0.86
N ASP A 244 21.19 -16.60 -0.31
CA ASP A 244 21.88 -16.05 0.85
C ASP A 244 22.57 -14.74 0.47
N GLN A 245 22.54 -13.75 1.35
CA GLN A 245 23.16 -12.45 1.10
C GLN A 245 24.19 -12.13 2.17
N PRO A 246 25.34 -11.55 1.77
CA PRO A 246 26.32 -11.09 2.75
C PRO A 246 25.70 -10.00 3.64
N LEU A 247 25.96 -10.09 4.94
CA LEU A 247 25.51 -9.11 5.92
C LEU A 247 26.14 -7.74 5.62
N SER A 248 25.32 -6.69 5.67
CA SER A 248 25.76 -5.33 5.39
C SER A 248 26.75 -4.82 6.44
N GLN A 249 27.88 -4.25 6.00
CA GLN A 249 28.82 -3.55 6.88
C GLN A 249 28.64 -2.02 6.87
N ALA A 250 27.50 -1.54 6.37
CA ALA A 250 27.24 -0.12 6.20
C ALA A 250 27.24 0.61 7.56
N ALA A 251 27.98 1.69 7.62
CA ALA A 251 27.90 2.66 8.69
C ALA A 251 26.57 3.46 8.55
N TYR A 252 26.03 3.90 9.65
CA TYR A 252 24.82 4.70 9.69
C TYR A 252 25.08 6.11 10.22
N PRO A 253 24.30 7.12 9.78
CA PRO A 253 24.54 8.52 10.11
C PRO A 253 24.24 8.81 11.59
N SER A 254 24.65 9.99 12.06
CA SER A 254 24.28 10.50 13.38
C SER A 254 22.78 10.72 13.50
N ASP A 255 22.26 10.78 14.74
CA ASP A 255 20.81 11.00 15.02
C ASP A 255 20.28 12.28 14.37
N GLN A 256 21.08 13.36 14.39
CA GLN A 256 20.67 14.64 13.82
C GLN A 256 20.61 14.57 12.29
N GLU A 257 21.62 13.99 11.64
CA GLU A 257 21.64 13.82 10.17
C GLU A 257 20.51 12.90 9.69
N ALA A 258 20.20 11.84 10.46
CA ALA A 258 19.11 10.94 10.19
C ALA A 258 17.76 11.67 10.26
N LEU A 259 17.54 12.50 11.31
CA LEU A 259 16.32 13.28 11.47
C LEU A 259 16.16 14.34 10.37
N ASP A 260 17.22 15.08 10.06
CA ASP A 260 17.16 16.09 9.00
C ASP A 260 16.86 15.46 7.62
N THR A 261 17.47 14.31 7.34
CA THR A 261 17.19 13.53 6.14
C THR A 261 15.74 13.05 6.11
N ALA A 262 15.24 12.52 7.22
CA ALA A 262 13.86 12.05 7.34
C ALA A 262 12.85 13.16 7.07
N LEU A 263 13.00 14.31 7.72
CA LEU A 263 12.10 15.46 7.53
C LEU A 263 12.12 16.01 6.09
N ALA A 264 13.25 15.86 5.38
CA ALA A 264 13.37 16.28 3.98
C ALA A 264 12.81 15.26 2.98
N ARG A 265 12.95 13.96 3.24
CA ARG A 265 12.73 12.90 2.24
C ARG A 265 11.51 12.03 2.49
N ARG A 266 11.02 11.91 3.72
CA ARG A 266 9.87 11.02 4.04
C ARG A 266 8.60 11.45 3.29
N PRO A 267 7.99 10.52 2.54
CA PRO A 267 6.78 10.83 1.79
C PRO A 267 5.57 11.11 2.69
N ASP A 268 5.44 10.40 3.81
CA ASP A 268 4.35 10.59 4.79
C ASP A 268 4.43 11.97 5.48
N PHE A 269 5.63 12.48 5.76
CA PHE A 269 5.81 13.83 6.27
C PHE A 269 5.47 14.90 5.22
N ARG A 270 5.81 14.67 3.94
CA ARG A 270 5.36 15.52 2.83
C ARG A 270 3.84 15.50 2.68
N ALA A 271 3.21 14.35 2.87
CA ALA A 271 1.75 14.21 2.83
C ALA A 271 1.06 15.12 3.85
N ILE A 272 1.60 15.26 5.07
CA ILE A 272 1.08 16.22 6.07
C ILE A 272 1.21 17.66 5.58
N ALA A 273 2.32 18.03 4.98
CA ALA A 273 2.48 19.37 4.39
C ALA A 273 1.44 19.64 3.29
N ARG A 274 1.03 18.62 2.50
CA ARG A 274 -0.07 18.74 1.54
C ARG A 274 -1.42 18.93 2.23
N ARG A 275 -1.70 18.16 3.31
CA ARG A 275 -2.94 18.34 4.11
C ARG A 275 -3.06 19.75 4.68
N LYS A 276 -1.95 20.31 5.17
CA LYS A 276 -1.90 21.68 5.68
C LYS A 276 -2.28 22.72 4.61
N ARG A 277 -1.73 22.59 3.39
CA ARG A 277 -2.10 23.44 2.26
C ARG A 277 -3.57 23.33 1.87
N ILE A 278 -4.12 22.12 1.89
CA ILE A 278 -5.55 21.89 1.65
C ILE A 278 -6.38 22.61 2.72
N ALA A 279 -6.02 22.52 3.99
CA ALA A 279 -6.72 23.20 5.08
C ALA A 279 -6.65 24.72 4.94
N GLU A 280 -5.48 25.29 4.58
CA GLU A 280 -5.32 26.72 4.30
C GLU A 280 -6.18 27.19 3.13
N ASP A 281 -6.24 26.42 2.03
CA ASP A 281 -7.08 26.76 0.88
C ASP A 281 -8.58 26.62 1.20
N ARG A 282 -8.98 25.65 2.06
CA ARG A 282 -10.38 25.53 2.54
C ARG A 282 -10.82 26.78 3.31
N ILE A 283 -10.00 27.31 4.20
CA ILE A 283 -10.30 28.57 4.88
C ILE A 283 -10.57 29.69 3.87
N ARG A 284 -9.76 29.77 2.80
CA ARG A 284 -9.95 30.78 1.75
C ARG A 284 -11.18 30.53 0.88
N VAL A 285 -11.56 29.26 0.68
CA VAL A 285 -12.83 28.88 0.02
C VAL A 285 -14.01 29.34 0.88
N ALA A 286 -13.98 29.08 2.19
CA ALA A 286 -15.04 29.52 3.11
C ALA A 286 -15.13 31.07 3.15
N GLN A 287 -13.99 31.76 3.26
CA GLN A 287 -13.94 33.23 3.20
C GLN A 287 -14.47 33.78 1.85
N GLY A 288 -14.24 33.08 0.74
CA GLY A 288 -14.74 33.45 -0.57
C GLY A 288 -16.28 33.45 -0.67
N GLN A 289 -16.98 32.86 0.28
CA GLN A 289 -18.45 32.91 0.35
C GLN A 289 -19.00 34.28 0.72
N TRP A 290 -18.21 35.15 1.37
CA TRP A 290 -18.60 36.53 1.62
C TRP A 290 -18.51 37.42 0.38
N LEU A 291 -17.80 36.98 -0.67
CA LEU A 291 -17.60 37.72 -1.89
C LEU A 291 -18.75 37.52 -2.87
N PRO A 292 -19.00 38.47 -3.78
CA PRO A 292 -20.05 38.34 -4.78
C PRO A 292 -19.92 37.08 -5.63
N ASP A 293 -21.07 36.49 -5.96
CA ASP A 293 -21.21 35.48 -6.99
C ASP A 293 -21.74 36.12 -8.28
N ILE A 294 -20.99 36.03 -9.36
CA ILE A 294 -21.36 36.55 -10.68
C ILE A 294 -21.44 35.37 -11.65
N SER A 295 -22.58 35.22 -12.30
CA SER A 295 -22.77 34.19 -13.33
C SER A 295 -23.55 34.74 -14.54
N GLY A 296 -23.09 34.37 -15.74
CA GLY A 296 -23.85 34.51 -16.96
C GLY A 296 -24.87 33.36 -17.07
N THR A 297 -26.11 33.67 -17.38
CA THR A 297 -27.18 32.70 -17.59
C THR A 297 -27.90 32.98 -18.87
N GLY A 298 -28.40 31.95 -19.51
CA GLY A 298 -29.30 32.12 -20.65
C GLY A 298 -30.16 30.89 -20.78
N GLN A 299 -31.35 31.13 -21.29
CA GLN A 299 -32.32 30.07 -21.56
C GLN A 299 -33.07 30.35 -22.86
N TYR A 300 -33.25 29.30 -23.64
CA TYR A 300 -34.18 29.24 -24.75
C TYR A 300 -35.27 28.22 -24.40
N ILE A 301 -36.53 28.61 -24.52
CA ILE A 301 -37.65 27.77 -24.16
C ILE A 301 -38.72 27.79 -25.25
N LYS A 302 -39.25 26.61 -25.60
CA LYS A 302 -40.45 26.44 -26.40
C LYS A 302 -41.54 25.90 -25.54
N ARG A 303 -42.73 26.52 -25.64
CA ARG A 303 -43.94 26.08 -24.95
C ARG A 303 -45.07 25.87 -25.97
N ALA A 304 -45.87 24.85 -25.76
CA ALA A 304 -47.07 24.58 -26.51
C ALA A 304 -48.24 24.23 -25.57
N GLY A 305 -49.46 24.55 -25.97
CA GLY A 305 -50.66 24.10 -25.32
C GLY A 305 -51.29 22.88 -26.01
N ASP A 306 -52.52 22.57 -25.67
CA ASP A 306 -53.33 21.48 -26.28
C ASP A 306 -53.55 21.75 -27.78
N SER A 307 -53.47 23.02 -28.24
CA SER A 307 -53.56 23.42 -29.65
C SER A 307 -52.31 23.09 -30.47
N THR A 308 -51.24 22.55 -29.87
CA THR A 308 -49.95 22.23 -30.49
C THR A 308 -49.17 23.41 -31.10
N THR A 309 -49.58 24.65 -30.84
CA THR A 309 -48.90 25.84 -31.32
C THR A 309 -47.69 26.12 -30.43
N PHE A 310 -46.49 26.05 -30.99
CA PHE A 310 -45.27 26.37 -30.24
C PHE A 310 -45.02 27.87 -30.17
N LYS A 311 -44.90 28.40 -28.97
CA LYS A 311 -44.39 29.73 -28.68
C LYS A 311 -42.96 29.60 -28.16
N GLU A 312 -42.08 30.51 -28.58
CA GLU A 312 -40.69 30.53 -28.17
C GLU A 312 -40.38 31.80 -27.37
N ASP A 313 -39.46 31.65 -26.44
CA ASP A 313 -38.99 32.75 -25.62
C ASP A 313 -37.52 32.48 -25.27
N TYR A 314 -36.73 33.53 -25.07
CA TYR A 314 -35.35 33.42 -24.62
C TYR A 314 -34.93 34.61 -23.77
N TYR A 315 -33.99 34.37 -22.92
CA TYR A 315 -33.29 35.43 -22.23
C TYR A 315 -31.78 35.12 -22.11
N VAL A 316 -30.98 36.18 -22.01
CA VAL A 316 -29.57 36.13 -21.62
C VAL A 316 -29.36 37.22 -20.59
N GLY A 317 -28.64 36.89 -19.52
CA GLY A 317 -28.45 37.83 -18.42
C GLY A 317 -27.21 37.54 -17.60
N VAL A 318 -26.87 38.48 -16.74
CA VAL A 318 -25.82 38.31 -15.72
C VAL A 318 -26.49 38.44 -14.35
N ASN A 319 -26.27 37.44 -13.53
CA ASN A 319 -26.78 37.42 -12.16
C ASN A 319 -25.61 37.75 -11.20
N LEU A 320 -25.86 38.72 -10.31
CA LEU A 320 -24.98 39.07 -9.20
C LEU A 320 -25.72 38.77 -7.90
N THR A 321 -25.12 37.93 -7.07
CA THR A 321 -25.61 37.60 -5.73
C THR A 321 -24.56 37.93 -4.68
N ILE A 322 -24.94 38.70 -3.65
CA ILE A 322 -24.09 39.05 -2.53
C ILE A 322 -24.79 38.63 -1.25
N PRO A 323 -24.23 37.74 -0.42
CA PRO A 323 -24.81 37.44 0.87
C PRO A 323 -24.58 38.60 1.86
N VAL A 324 -25.67 39.34 2.17
CA VAL A 324 -25.64 40.47 3.12
C VAL A 324 -25.74 39.98 4.55
N PHE A 325 -26.54 38.97 4.79
CA PHE A 325 -26.74 38.34 6.10
C PHE A 325 -27.06 36.84 5.92
N ASP A 326 -26.29 35.97 6.56
CA ASP A 326 -26.36 34.53 6.45
C ASP A 326 -26.62 33.83 7.80
N GLY A 327 -27.00 34.57 8.83
CA GLY A 327 -27.19 34.03 10.18
C GLY A 327 -25.89 33.55 10.85
N GLY A 328 -24.72 33.91 10.35
CA GLY A 328 -23.42 33.52 10.89
C GLY A 328 -22.87 32.19 10.34
N LEU A 329 -23.48 31.61 9.30
CA LEU A 329 -23.09 30.35 8.69
C LEU A 329 -21.63 30.40 8.18
N ILE A 330 -21.29 31.42 7.36
CA ILE A 330 -19.95 31.54 6.78
C ILE A 330 -18.90 31.73 7.89
N ARG A 331 -19.20 32.52 8.92
CA ARG A 331 -18.31 32.70 10.08
C ARG A 331 -18.04 31.38 10.78
N SER A 332 -19.07 30.57 11.01
CA SER A 332 -18.96 29.26 11.64
C SER A 332 -18.11 28.30 10.78
N GLN A 333 -18.31 28.31 9.47
CA GLN A 333 -17.53 27.50 8.55
C GLN A 333 -16.04 27.90 8.53
N VAL A 334 -15.74 29.21 8.49
CA VAL A 334 -14.35 29.72 8.57
C VAL A 334 -13.69 29.31 9.90
N ASN A 335 -14.42 29.35 11.01
CA ASN A 335 -13.87 28.93 12.29
C ASN A 335 -13.65 27.42 12.36
N ALA A 336 -14.56 26.62 11.79
CA ALA A 336 -14.36 25.17 11.67
C ALA A 336 -13.13 24.82 10.84
N ASP A 337 -12.94 25.46 9.67
CA ASP A 337 -11.77 25.24 8.82
C ASP A 337 -10.46 25.73 9.46
N ARG A 338 -10.51 26.78 10.28
CA ARG A 338 -9.36 27.21 11.09
C ARG A 338 -8.99 26.18 12.14
N THR A 339 -9.98 25.63 12.84
CA THR A 339 -9.74 24.59 13.85
C THR A 339 -9.18 23.32 13.20
N GLU A 340 -9.63 22.97 11.98
CA GLU A 340 -9.05 21.85 11.21
C GLU A 340 -7.59 22.13 10.83
N LEU A 341 -7.22 23.36 10.47
CA LEU A 341 -5.82 23.72 10.24
C LEU A 341 -4.96 23.57 11.50
N GLU A 342 -5.46 24.02 12.67
CA GLU A 342 -4.73 23.84 13.93
C GLU A 342 -4.55 22.35 14.27
N LYS A 343 -5.58 21.53 14.03
CA LYS A 343 -5.47 20.07 14.18
C LYS A 343 -4.37 19.47 13.28
N VAL A 344 -4.30 19.86 12.01
CA VAL A 344 -3.25 19.39 11.09
C VAL A 344 -1.84 19.85 11.55
N LYS A 345 -1.70 21.01 12.16
CA LYS A 345 -0.44 21.46 12.77
C LYS A 345 -0.01 20.59 13.95
N GLU A 346 -0.95 20.18 14.79
CA GLU A 346 -0.65 19.25 15.89
C GLU A 346 -0.34 17.83 15.35
N GLU A 347 -0.99 17.38 14.26
CA GLU A 347 -0.63 16.14 13.57
C GLU A 347 0.81 16.22 13.02
N GLU A 348 1.22 17.35 12.42
CA GLU A 348 2.60 17.59 11.96
C GLU A 348 3.61 17.49 13.11
N ARG A 349 3.28 18.08 14.26
CA ARG A 349 4.12 18.02 15.47
C ARG A 349 4.22 16.59 16.01
N ALA A 350 3.08 15.89 16.11
CA ALA A 350 3.03 14.51 16.59
C ALA A 350 3.85 13.58 15.69
N MET A 351 3.74 13.75 14.35
CA MET A 351 4.51 12.96 13.40
C MET A 351 6.02 13.23 13.52
N ARG A 352 6.44 14.48 13.70
CA ARG A 352 7.85 14.81 13.93
C ARG A 352 8.42 14.07 15.15
N LEU A 353 7.65 14.02 16.24
CA LEU A 353 8.03 13.29 17.46
C LEU A 353 8.09 11.77 17.20
N SER A 354 7.12 11.22 16.44
CA SER A 354 7.11 9.81 16.07
C SER A 354 8.33 9.45 15.22
N ILE A 355 8.67 10.28 14.22
CA ILE A 355 9.85 10.08 13.36
C ILE A 355 11.13 10.06 14.22
N SER A 356 11.29 11.02 15.13
CA SER A 356 12.46 11.05 16.02
C SER A 356 12.56 9.79 16.88
N ARG A 357 11.43 9.29 17.40
CA ARG A 357 11.39 8.04 18.17
C ARG A 357 11.72 6.82 17.28
N GLU A 358 11.09 6.72 16.12
CA GLU A 358 11.32 5.61 15.17
C GLU A 358 12.80 5.48 14.77
N LEU A 359 13.47 6.61 14.48
CA LEU A 359 14.90 6.61 14.14
C LEU A 359 15.77 6.15 15.33
N LYS A 360 15.44 6.61 16.54
CA LYS A 360 16.14 6.21 17.75
C LYS A 360 15.93 4.72 18.07
N ASP A 361 14.68 4.24 17.95
CA ASP A 361 14.36 2.82 18.17
C ASP A 361 15.11 1.92 17.16
N ALA A 362 15.14 2.32 15.88
CA ALA A 362 15.89 1.59 14.85
C ALA A 362 17.39 1.54 15.15
N ARG A 363 17.98 2.64 15.62
CA ARG A 363 19.39 2.67 16.00
C ARG A 363 19.68 1.78 17.20
N ILE A 364 18.87 1.86 18.26
CA ILE A 364 19.00 0.99 19.42
C ILE A 364 18.91 -0.48 19.02
N ALA A 365 18.01 -0.82 18.09
CA ALA A 365 17.89 -2.18 17.58
C ALA A 365 19.15 -2.65 16.84
N ILE A 366 19.77 -1.80 16.03
CA ILE A 366 21.03 -2.10 15.32
C ILE A 366 22.18 -2.30 16.31
N ASP A 367 22.35 -1.37 17.27
CA ASP A 367 23.43 -1.43 18.27
C ASP A 367 23.29 -2.71 19.12
N ASN A 368 22.09 -2.97 19.65
CA ASN A 368 21.80 -4.18 20.43
C ASN A 368 22.04 -5.48 19.62
N ALA A 369 21.61 -5.52 18.37
CA ALA A 369 21.84 -6.68 17.51
C ALA A 369 23.35 -6.89 17.24
N SER A 370 24.13 -5.82 17.06
CA SER A 370 25.57 -5.88 16.86
C SER A 370 26.30 -6.39 18.10
N ASP A 371 25.91 -5.93 19.29
CA ASP A 371 26.46 -6.41 20.56
C ASP A 371 26.14 -7.90 20.77
N ARG A 372 24.87 -8.30 20.52
CA ARG A 372 24.44 -9.70 20.62
C ARG A 372 25.19 -10.61 19.63
N MET A 373 25.50 -10.15 18.42
CA MET A 373 26.32 -10.91 17.46
C MET A 373 27.70 -11.25 18.02
N SER A 374 28.37 -10.28 18.63
CA SER A 374 29.72 -10.50 19.20
C SER A 374 29.71 -11.48 20.37
N VAL A 375 28.67 -11.39 21.23
CA VAL A 375 28.49 -12.31 22.37
C VAL A 375 28.14 -13.71 21.90
N ALA A 376 27.23 -13.83 20.93
CA ALA A 376 26.78 -15.12 20.41
C ALA A 376 27.89 -15.86 19.68
N GLN A 377 28.77 -15.16 18.96
CA GLN A 377 29.92 -15.78 18.31
C GLN A 377 30.88 -16.45 19.31
N ALA A 378 31.21 -15.77 20.42
CA ALA A 378 32.02 -16.35 21.49
C ALA A 378 31.31 -17.53 22.20
N ALA A 379 30.00 -17.44 22.36
CA ALA A 379 29.18 -18.50 22.94
C ALA A 379 29.17 -19.77 22.05
N ILE A 380 29.08 -19.62 20.72
CA ILE A 380 29.14 -20.77 19.78
C ILE A 380 30.46 -21.52 19.90
N GLU A 381 31.59 -20.78 19.90
CA GLU A 381 32.92 -21.41 20.04
C GLU A 381 33.02 -22.19 21.34
N SER A 382 32.59 -21.61 22.45
CA SER A 382 32.61 -22.26 23.78
C SER A 382 31.67 -23.46 23.85
N ALA A 383 30.44 -23.34 23.32
CA ALA A 383 29.44 -24.42 23.34
C ALA A 383 29.87 -25.60 22.46
N ARG A 384 30.46 -25.33 21.29
CA ARG A 384 30.98 -26.38 20.39
C ARG A 384 32.12 -27.16 21.03
N GLU A 385 33.03 -26.50 21.71
CA GLU A 385 34.11 -27.17 22.44
C GLU A 385 33.58 -27.93 23.65
N ALA A 386 32.60 -27.38 24.39
CA ALA A 386 31.94 -28.08 25.49
C ALA A 386 31.26 -29.38 25.00
N LEU A 387 30.52 -29.32 23.91
CA LEU A 387 29.88 -30.52 23.32
C LEU A 387 30.96 -31.56 22.93
N ARG A 388 32.04 -31.16 22.29
CA ARG A 388 33.14 -32.06 21.92
C ARG A 388 33.73 -32.74 23.15
N VAL A 389 33.95 -32.01 24.24
CA VAL A 389 34.50 -32.53 25.48
C VAL A 389 33.52 -33.47 26.17
N GLU A 390 32.27 -33.11 26.31
CA GLU A 390 31.25 -33.94 26.98
C GLU A 390 30.98 -35.23 26.20
N HIS A 391 30.97 -35.19 24.87
CA HIS A 391 30.87 -36.38 24.04
C HIS A 391 32.06 -37.33 24.28
N LEU A 392 33.29 -36.80 24.32
CA LEU A 392 34.47 -37.60 24.62
C LEU A 392 34.43 -38.21 26.03
N ARG A 393 33.98 -37.42 27.04
CA ARG A 393 33.80 -37.91 28.41
C ARG A 393 32.78 -39.04 28.49
N TYR A 394 31.65 -38.92 27.76
CA TYR A 394 30.65 -39.94 27.69
C TYR A 394 31.19 -41.24 27.09
N VAL A 395 31.83 -41.18 25.92
CA VAL A 395 32.45 -42.36 25.25
C VAL A 395 33.50 -43.04 26.11
N THR A 396 34.23 -42.29 26.95
CA THR A 396 35.26 -42.86 27.88
C THR A 396 34.67 -43.29 29.23
N GLY A 397 33.38 -43.16 29.44
CA GLY A 397 32.71 -43.51 30.69
C GLY A 397 32.90 -42.51 31.84
N ALA A 398 33.42 -41.33 31.56
CA ALA A 398 33.67 -40.25 32.55
C ALA A 398 32.59 -39.20 32.62
N GLY A 399 31.61 -39.20 31.68
CA GLY A 399 30.48 -38.31 31.58
C GLY A 399 29.13 -39.01 31.57
N THR A 400 28.06 -38.24 31.59
CA THR A 400 26.70 -38.75 31.54
C THR A 400 25.98 -38.33 30.21
N THR A 401 24.96 -39.11 29.79
CA THR A 401 24.05 -38.75 28.68
C THR A 401 23.46 -37.34 28.86
N THR A 402 23.15 -36.98 30.11
CA THR A 402 22.57 -35.65 30.42
C THR A 402 23.54 -34.53 30.10
N ASP A 403 24.85 -34.70 30.40
CA ASP A 403 25.89 -33.71 30.11
C ASP A 403 26.02 -33.46 28.58
N VAL A 404 25.91 -34.52 27.77
CA VAL A 404 25.92 -34.43 26.30
C VAL A 404 24.68 -33.70 25.79
N ILE A 405 23.49 -34.04 26.22
CA ILE A 405 22.22 -33.42 25.84
C ILE A 405 22.22 -31.93 26.21
N ASP A 406 22.70 -31.58 27.42
CA ASP A 406 22.78 -30.19 27.87
C ASP A 406 23.77 -29.38 27.00
N ALA A 407 24.88 -29.96 26.59
CA ALA A 407 25.86 -29.33 25.72
C ALA A 407 25.31 -29.13 24.28
N GLU A 408 24.59 -30.10 23.73
CA GLU A 408 23.89 -29.97 22.43
C GLU A 408 22.84 -28.85 22.46
N THR A 409 22.03 -28.80 23.51
CA THR A 409 21.01 -27.76 23.70
C THR A 409 21.67 -26.37 23.83
N ALA A 410 22.80 -26.27 24.53
CA ALA A 410 23.56 -25.03 24.67
C ALA A 410 24.13 -24.54 23.30
N LEU A 411 24.63 -25.48 22.47
CA LEU A 411 25.13 -25.15 21.14
C LEU A 411 24.00 -24.65 20.23
N LEU A 412 22.88 -25.38 20.15
CA LEU A 412 21.71 -24.96 19.36
C LEU A 412 21.22 -23.57 19.77
N ARG A 413 21.17 -23.30 21.09
CA ARG A 413 20.78 -21.98 21.60
C ARG A 413 21.75 -20.89 21.17
N ALA A 414 23.07 -21.11 21.28
CA ALA A 414 24.07 -20.14 20.87
C ALA A 414 24.01 -19.84 19.36
N GLU A 415 23.82 -20.86 18.52
CA GLU A 415 23.63 -20.70 17.07
C GLU A 415 22.33 -19.93 16.76
N THR A 416 21.23 -20.25 17.42
CA THR A 416 19.95 -19.55 17.28
C THR A 416 20.07 -18.06 17.62
N ASP A 417 20.73 -17.74 18.75
CA ASP A 417 20.95 -16.38 19.21
C ASP A 417 21.83 -15.59 18.19
N SER A 418 22.83 -16.26 17.59
CA SER A 418 23.71 -15.68 16.57
C SER A 418 22.95 -15.35 15.29
N PHE A 419 22.19 -16.29 14.74
CA PHE A 419 21.39 -16.05 13.54
C PHE A 419 20.34 -14.96 13.77
N GLN A 420 19.67 -15.00 14.92
CA GLN A 420 18.68 -13.97 15.25
C GLN A 420 19.34 -12.59 15.30
N ALA A 421 20.46 -12.46 15.99
CA ALA A 421 21.15 -11.17 16.08
C ALA A 421 21.62 -10.66 14.72
N ALA A 422 22.17 -11.54 13.85
CA ALA A 422 22.65 -11.17 12.53
C ALA A 422 21.52 -10.60 11.65
N TYR A 423 20.37 -11.28 11.60
CA TYR A 423 19.27 -10.82 10.76
C TYR A 423 18.45 -9.69 11.41
N ASP A 424 18.36 -9.61 12.75
CA ASP A 424 17.80 -8.46 13.46
C ASP A 424 18.54 -7.17 13.12
N ARG A 425 19.88 -7.25 12.95
CA ARG A 425 20.69 -6.12 12.52
C ARG A 425 20.33 -5.64 11.09
N GLU A 426 20.16 -6.56 10.14
CA GLU A 426 19.78 -6.22 8.77
C GLU A 426 18.37 -5.60 8.71
N ILE A 427 17.42 -6.15 9.49
CA ILE A 427 16.07 -5.59 9.61
C ILE A 427 16.13 -4.21 10.27
N GLY A 428 16.97 -4.02 11.27
CA GLY A 428 17.21 -2.73 11.90
C GLY A 428 17.75 -1.68 10.92
N LEU A 429 18.71 -2.06 10.07
CA LEU A 429 19.24 -1.19 9.00
C LEU A 429 18.17 -0.82 7.98
N ALA A 430 17.33 -1.77 7.58
CA ALA A 430 16.19 -1.50 6.69
C ALA A 430 15.17 -0.55 7.35
N SER A 431 14.89 -0.74 8.65
CA SER A 431 14.02 0.14 9.44
C SER A 431 14.58 1.56 9.51
N LEU A 432 15.88 1.73 9.75
CA LEU A 432 16.53 3.03 9.76
C LEU A 432 16.44 3.72 8.40
N LYS A 433 16.74 3.01 7.29
CA LYS A 433 16.63 3.53 5.93
C LYS A 433 15.19 3.95 5.61
N LYS A 434 14.18 3.16 6.00
CA LYS A 434 12.77 3.53 5.90
C LYS A 434 12.46 4.78 6.73
N GLY A 435 12.89 4.79 7.99
CA GLY A 435 12.72 5.93 8.90
C GLY A 435 13.32 7.23 8.36
N MET A 436 14.42 7.15 7.60
CA MET A 436 15.03 8.29 6.90
C MET A 436 14.35 8.63 5.56
N GLY A 437 13.42 7.82 5.08
CA GLY A 437 12.78 8.03 3.78
C GLY A 437 13.67 7.76 2.56
N ILE A 438 14.74 6.97 2.73
CA ILE A 438 15.70 6.63 1.68
C ILE A 438 15.68 5.16 1.26
N LEU A 439 14.72 4.39 1.78
CA LEU A 439 14.54 3.01 1.37
C LEU A 439 13.92 2.97 -0.02
N THR A 440 14.76 3.00 -1.04
CA THR A 440 14.37 2.97 -2.46
C THR A 440 15.11 1.84 -3.16
N VAL A 441 14.50 1.29 -4.19
CA VAL A 441 15.21 0.39 -5.11
C VAL A 441 16.22 1.22 -5.88
N GLU A 442 17.47 0.78 -5.95
CA GLU A 442 18.46 1.41 -6.81
C GLU A 442 17.91 1.50 -8.24
N GLN A 443 18.12 2.63 -8.92
CA GLN A 443 17.45 2.97 -10.18
C GLN A 443 17.68 1.95 -11.33
N GLU A 444 18.58 0.99 -11.16
CA GLU A 444 18.87 -0.07 -12.14
C GLU A 444 17.78 -1.15 -12.26
N VAL A 445 16.89 -1.29 -11.26
CA VAL A 445 15.81 -2.32 -11.28
C VAL A 445 14.54 -1.82 -11.97
N LEU A 446 14.41 -0.53 -12.20
CA LEU A 446 13.23 0.08 -12.83
C LEU A 446 13.40 0.37 -14.33
N LYS A 447 14.55 0.01 -14.90
CA LYS A 447 14.78 -0.01 -16.35
C LYS A 447 14.49 -1.39 -16.90
#